data_612c9aea7bad2f9cd6dd384ae7ed4c6b
#
_entry.id   612c9aea7bad2f9cd6dd384ae7ed4c6b
#
_cell.length_a   1.000
_cell.length_b   1.000
_cell.length_c   1.000
_cell.angle_alpha   90.00
_cell.angle_beta   90.00
_cell.angle_gamma   90.00
#
_symmetry.space_group_name_H-M   'P 1'
#
loop_
_entity.id
_entity.type
_entity.pdbx_description
1 polymer ?
#
loop_
_entity_poly.entity_id
_entity_poly.type
_entity_poly.pdbx_seq_one_letter_code
_entity_poly.pdbx_strand_id
1 'polypeptide(L)'
;LKNDENFISVMMNASQMALRTHQEEKLDALRNAILNVAKGEAPDESVQHLFLNFVDFFTAPHLRILKVFQAPKAPPSISMGGLSNVLEFNIPELKNRTDIYDQFWRDLYSRGLVNTDSLHTMMSNSGLSAQRTTNLGNAFLKFIEKT
;
A
#
# COMPACT_ATOMS: atom_id res chain seq x y z
N LEU A 1 -3.26 4.57 -31.43
CA LEU A 1 -3.21 5.82 -30.68
C LEU A 1 -2.42 5.63 -29.39
N LYS A 2 -1.85 6.69 -28.89
CA LYS A 2 -0.94 6.67 -27.73
C LYS A 2 -1.59 6.06 -26.49
N ASN A 3 -2.86 6.39 -26.24
CA ASN A 3 -3.60 5.86 -25.09
C ASN A 3 -3.85 4.36 -25.21
N ASP A 4 -4.10 3.86 -26.43
CA ASP A 4 -4.33 2.44 -26.65
C ASP A 4 -3.03 1.65 -26.49
N GLU A 5 -1.90 2.20 -26.94
CA GLU A 5 -0.59 1.58 -26.76
C GLU A 5 -0.22 1.50 -25.28
N ASN A 6 -0.49 2.56 -24.51
CA ASN A 6 -0.25 2.56 -23.08
C ASN A 6 -1.13 1.53 -22.38
N PHE A 7 -2.42 1.44 -22.72
CA PHE A 7 -3.32 0.47 -22.12
C PHE A 7 -2.85 -0.96 -22.40
N ILE A 8 -2.43 -1.25 -23.61
CA ILE A 8 -1.89 -2.57 -23.97
C ILE A 8 -0.65 -2.87 -23.15
N SER A 9 0.26 -1.90 -23.00
CA SER A 9 1.47 -2.06 -22.21
C SER A 9 1.15 -2.35 -20.74
N VAL A 10 0.21 -1.63 -20.15
CA VAL A 10 -0.25 -1.85 -18.78
C VAL A 10 -0.86 -3.25 -18.64
N MET A 11 -1.73 -3.64 -19.55
CA MET A 11 -2.33 -4.98 -19.54
C MET A 11 -1.28 -6.08 -19.60
N MET A 12 -0.30 -5.96 -20.49
CA MET A 12 0.75 -6.96 -20.62
C MET A 12 1.60 -7.07 -19.37
N ASN A 13 2.03 -5.94 -18.82
CA ASN A 13 2.84 -5.92 -17.60
C ASN A 13 2.07 -6.50 -16.42
N ALA A 14 0.83 -6.07 -16.21
CA ALA A 14 0.00 -6.56 -15.12
C ALA A 14 -0.29 -8.07 -15.27
N SER A 15 -0.54 -8.54 -16.49
CA SER A 15 -0.79 -9.95 -16.75
C SER A 15 0.43 -10.81 -16.44
N GLN A 16 1.63 -10.34 -16.81
CA GLN A 16 2.87 -11.05 -16.49
C GLN A 16 3.11 -11.12 -14.98
N MET A 17 2.83 -10.03 -14.28
CA MET A 17 2.94 -9.99 -12.83
C MET A 17 1.94 -10.94 -12.18
N ALA A 18 0.71 -11.00 -12.70
CA ALA A 18 -0.34 -11.89 -12.19
C ALA A 18 0.05 -13.36 -12.29
N LEU A 19 0.81 -13.74 -13.32
CA LEU A 19 1.28 -15.12 -13.48
C LEU A 19 2.30 -15.52 -12.42
N ARG A 20 2.92 -14.57 -11.73
CA ARG A 20 3.97 -14.82 -10.74
C ARG A 20 3.50 -14.73 -9.31
N THR A 21 2.21 -14.52 -9.06
CA THR A 21 1.71 -14.39 -7.68
C THR A 21 0.49 -15.26 -7.44
N HIS A 22 0.36 -15.74 -6.21
CA HIS A 22 -0.83 -16.43 -5.73
C HIS A 22 -1.57 -15.59 -4.68
N GLN A 23 -1.05 -14.41 -4.33
CA GLN A 23 -1.65 -13.55 -3.31
C GLN A 23 -2.84 -12.80 -3.90
N GLU A 24 -4.02 -13.06 -3.35
CA GLU A 24 -5.27 -12.53 -3.89
C GLU A 24 -5.32 -11.00 -3.90
N GLU A 25 -4.80 -10.36 -2.85
CA GLU A 25 -4.77 -8.90 -2.76
C GLU A 25 -3.92 -8.29 -3.88
N LYS A 26 -2.84 -8.96 -4.29
CA LYS A 26 -2.02 -8.50 -5.41
C LYS A 26 -2.76 -8.68 -6.73
N LEU A 27 -3.46 -9.78 -6.91
CA LEU A 27 -4.27 -10.02 -8.11
C LEU A 27 -5.39 -8.98 -8.22
N ASP A 28 -6.05 -8.66 -7.11
CA ASP A 28 -7.07 -7.61 -7.08
C ASP A 28 -6.48 -6.24 -7.41
N ALA A 29 -5.30 -5.92 -6.87
CA ALA A 29 -4.61 -4.67 -7.15
C ALA A 29 -4.32 -4.53 -8.64
N LEU A 30 -3.80 -5.59 -9.27
CA LEU A 30 -3.49 -5.59 -10.69
C LEU A 30 -4.75 -5.43 -11.55
N ARG A 31 -5.82 -6.13 -11.21
CA ARG A 31 -7.11 -6.03 -11.90
C ARG A 31 -7.66 -4.61 -11.81
N ASN A 32 -7.66 -4.04 -10.61
CA ASN A 32 -8.17 -2.69 -10.39
C ASN A 32 -7.34 -1.64 -11.13
N ALA A 33 -6.02 -1.82 -11.17
CA ALA A 33 -5.12 -0.94 -11.93
C ALA A 33 -5.49 -0.93 -13.42
N ILE A 34 -5.68 -2.10 -14.01
CA ILE A 34 -6.09 -2.22 -15.43
C ILE A 34 -7.42 -1.50 -15.66
N LEU A 35 -8.40 -1.73 -14.77
CA LEU A 35 -9.72 -1.10 -14.90
C LEU A 35 -9.64 0.41 -14.78
N ASN A 36 -8.82 0.93 -13.88
CA ASN A 36 -8.66 2.37 -13.70
C ASN A 36 -8.01 3.02 -14.92
N VAL A 37 -7.03 2.35 -15.52
CA VAL A 37 -6.45 2.83 -16.79
C VAL A 37 -7.50 2.84 -17.90
N ALA A 38 -8.27 1.77 -18.01
CA ALA A 38 -9.31 1.66 -19.04
C ALA A 38 -10.39 2.74 -18.90
N LYS A 39 -10.71 3.14 -17.65
CA LYS A 39 -11.71 4.19 -17.37
C LYS A 39 -11.15 5.61 -17.52
N GLY A 40 -9.86 5.77 -17.75
CA GLY A 40 -9.24 7.08 -17.77
C GLY A 40 -9.09 7.72 -16.39
N GLU A 41 -9.14 6.93 -15.33
CA GLU A 41 -9.04 7.38 -13.93
C GLU A 41 -7.68 7.06 -13.33
N ALA A 42 -6.67 6.98 -14.16
CA ALA A 42 -5.31 6.65 -13.75
C ALA A 42 -4.42 7.90 -13.83
N PRO A 43 -3.30 7.93 -13.06
CA PRO A 43 -2.30 8.98 -13.21
C PRO A 43 -1.61 8.87 -14.57
N ASP A 44 -0.66 9.75 -14.84
CA ASP A 44 0.09 9.72 -16.10
C ASP A 44 0.86 8.40 -16.26
N GLU A 45 1.27 8.12 -17.51
CA GLU A 45 1.85 6.83 -17.91
C GLU A 45 3.04 6.41 -17.04
N SER A 46 3.97 7.34 -16.77
CA SER A 46 5.15 7.02 -15.98
C SER A 46 4.79 6.59 -14.56
N VAL A 47 3.80 7.25 -13.96
CA VAL A 47 3.34 6.92 -12.60
C VAL A 47 2.59 5.59 -12.61
N GLN A 48 1.82 5.30 -13.65
CA GLN A 48 1.16 3.99 -13.78
C GLN A 48 2.18 2.86 -13.71
N HIS A 49 3.27 2.97 -14.46
CA HIS A 49 4.30 1.94 -14.47
C HIS A 49 5.08 1.87 -13.16
N LEU A 50 5.33 3.01 -12.51
CA LEU A 50 5.91 3.04 -11.17
C LEU A 50 5.02 2.27 -10.20
N PHE A 51 3.71 2.51 -10.22
CA PHE A 51 2.76 1.86 -9.33
C PHE A 51 2.63 0.36 -9.60
N LEU A 52 2.67 -0.05 -10.86
CA LEU A 52 2.70 -1.49 -11.18
C LEU A 52 3.95 -2.15 -10.61
N ASN A 53 5.10 -1.48 -10.69
CA ASN A 53 6.33 -1.99 -10.09
C ASN A 53 6.20 -2.12 -8.57
N PHE A 54 5.51 -1.21 -7.90
CA PHE A 54 5.23 -1.33 -6.47
C PHE A 54 4.39 -2.58 -6.18
N VAL A 55 3.34 -2.82 -6.96
CA VAL A 55 2.51 -4.03 -6.77
C VAL A 55 3.34 -5.28 -6.97
N ASP A 56 4.22 -5.30 -7.97
CA ASP A 56 5.08 -6.46 -8.23
C ASP A 56 6.04 -6.72 -7.07
N PHE A 57 6.65 -5.66 -6.52
CA PHE A 57 7.60 -5.77 -5.41
C PHE A 57 6.92 -6.12 -4.09
N PHE A 58 5.80 -5.47 -3.77
CA PHE A 58 5.16 -5.62 -2.47
C PHE A 58 4.45 -6.97 -2.34
N THR A 59 4.41 -7.46 -1.10
CA THR A 59 3.57 -8.60 -0.75
C THR A 59 2.19 -8.11 -0.29
N ALA A 60 1.25 -9.03 -0.13
CA ALA A 60 -0.07 -8.69 0.40
C ALA A 60 -0.02 -7.98 1.76
N PRO A 61 0.83 -8.41 2.73
CA PRO A 61 0.97 -7.66 3.99
C PRO A 61 1.42 -6.21 3.81
N HIS A 62 2.33 -5.92 2.88
CA HIS A 62 2.70 -4.53 2.58
C HIS A 62 1.47 -3.70 2.22
N LEU A 63 0.63 -4.22 1.33
CA LEU A 63 -0.56 -3.50 0.86
C LEU A 63 -1.57 -3.31 1.98
N ARG A 64 -1.76 -4.31 2.82
CA ARG A 64 -2.67 -4.21 3.98
C ARG A 64 -2.18 -3.19 4.99
N ILE A 65 -0.89 -3.17 5.28
CA ILE A 65 -0.30 -2.19 6.20
C ILE A 65 -0.50 -0.78 5.66
N LEU A 66 -0.21 -0.57 4.38
CA LEU A 66 -0.38 0.75 3.77
C LEU A 66 -1.84 1.22 3.88
N LYS A 67 -2.79 0.33 3.61
CA LYS A 67 -4.22 0.65 3.71
C LYS A 67 -4.63 1.01 5.14
N VAL A 68 -4.13 0.28 6.13
CA VAL A 68 -4.40 0.57 7.54
C VAL A 68 -3.94 1.98 7.89
N PHE A 69 -2.74 2.36 7.47
CA PHE A 69 -2.16 3.64 7.87
C PHE A 69 -2.65 4.84 7.05
N GLN A 70 -3.53 4.63 6.09
CA GLN A 70 -4.28 5.70 5.45
C GLN A 70 -5.32 6.31 6.41
N ALA A 71 -5.96 5.46 7.24
CA ALA A 71 -6.91 5.87 8.27
C ALA A 71 -6.73 4.96 9.49
N PRO A 72 -5.62 5.11 10.24
CA PRO A 72 -5.30 4.16 11.31
C PRO A 72 -6.27 4.26 12.47
N LYS A 73 -6.64 3.10 13.01
CA LYS A 73 -7.49 2.99 14.21
C LYS A 73 -6.61 2.59 15.38
N ALA A 74 -6.36 3.54 16.27
CA ALA A 74 -5.59 3.27 17.47
C ALA A 74 -6.38 2.35 18.41
N PRO A 75 -5.69 1.45 19.16
CA PRO A 75 -6.36 0.65 20.18
C PRO A 75 -7.03 1.58 21.20
N PRO A 76 -8.32 1.38 21.51
CA PRO A 76 -9.04 2.29 22.42
C PRO A 76 -8.54 2.19 23.86
N SER A 77 -7.86 1.10 24.20
CA SER A 77 -7.40 0.84 25.58
C SER A 77 -6.10 1.54 25.93
N ILE A 78 -5.39 2.15 24.97
CA ILE A 78 -4.09 2.77 25.25
C ILE A 78 -4.13 4.28 25.07
N SER A 79 -3.49 4.99 25.98
CA SER A 79 -3.33 6.45 25.91
C SER A 79 -2.02 6.85 25.23
N MET A 80 -1.02 5.98 25.28
CA MET A 80 0.28 6.16 24.64
C MET A 80 0.76 4.83 24.07
N GLY A 81 1.51 4.89 22.97
CA GLY A 81 2.11 3.71 22.36
C GLY A 81 2.87 4.09 21.12
N GLY A 82 3.33 3.07 20.37
CA GLY A 82 3.94 3.24 19.09
C GLY A 82 2.99 2.83 17.96
N LEU A 83 3.34 3.19 16.73
CA LEU A 83 2.58 2.77 15.56
C LEU A 83 2.56 1.25 15.41
N SER A 84 3.55 0.55 15.99
CA SER A 84 3.55 -0.92 16.05
C SER A 84 2.32 -1.47 16.77
N ASN A 85 1.85 -0.77 17.82
CA ASN A 85 0.61 -1.16 18.50
C ASN A 85 -0.61 -1.04 17.58
N VAL A 86 -0.64 0.01 16.76
CA VAL A 86 -1.71 0.20 15.77
C VAL A 86 -1.66 -0.90 14.73
N LEU A 87 -0.46 -1.22 14.22
CA LEU A 87 -0.28 -2.26 13.23
C LEU A 87 -0.77 -3.62 13.76
N GLU A 88 -0.32 -4.00 14.92
CA GLU A 88 -0.69 -5.29 15.53
C GLU A 88 -2.17 -5.35 15.90
N PHE A 89 -2.75 -4.22 16.30
CA PHE A 89 -4.19 -4.15 16.61
C PHE A 89 -5.04 -4.36 15.34
N ASN A 90 -4.64 -3.74 14.23
CA ASN A 90 -5.41 -3.81 12.98
C ASN A 90 -5.12 -5.07 12.16
N ILE A 91 -3.93 -5.65 12.33
CA ILE A 91 -3.48 -6.87 11.61
C ILE A 91 -2.97 -7.86 12.66
N PRO A 92 -3.88 -8.55 13.39
CA PRO A 92 -3.48 -9.41 14.51
C PRO A 92 -2.53 -10.55 14.12
N GLU A 93 -2.58 -11.03 12.88
CA GLU A 93 -1.69 -12.09 12.41
C GLU A 93 -0.22 -11.67 12.37
N LEU A 94 0.07 -10.37 12.43
CA LEU A 94 1.44 -9.86 12.52
C LEU A 94 1.91 -9.60 13.95
N LYS A 95 1.07 -9.86 14.95
CA LYS A 95 1.44 -9.66 16.36
C LYS A 95 2.69 -10.45 16.70
N ASN A 96 3.63 -9.79 17.40
CA ASN A 96 4.92 -10.35 17.80
C ASN A 96 5.86 -10.71 16.65
N ARG A 97 5.57 -10.23 15.44
CA ARG A 97 6.43 -10.43 14.27
C ARG A 97 7.15 -9.15 13.87
N THR A 98 7.72 -8.50 14.88
CA THR A 98 8.34 -7.17 14.75
C THR A 98 9.43 -7.12 13.68
N ASP A 99 10.31 -8.12 13.64
CA ASP A 99 11.39 -8.17 12.66
C ASP A 99 10.86 -8.17 11.22
N ILE A 100 9.73 -8.84 10.99
CA ILE A 100 9.13 -8.95 9.65
C ILE A 100 8.37 -7.67 9.30
N TYR A 101 7.47 -7.20 10.18
CA TYR A 101 6.69 -6.01 9.80
C TYR A 101 7.51 -4.72 9.81
N ASP A 102 8.59 -4.67 10.58
CA ASP A 102 9.53 -3.54 10.48
C ASP A 102 10.17 -3.48 9.10
N GLN A 103 10.47 -4.64 8.49
CA GLN A 103 10.99 -4.69 7.13
C GLN A 103 9.92 -4.24 6.13
N PHE A 104 8.67 -4.68 6.28
CA PHE A 104 7.57 -4.21 5.43
C PHE A 104 7.42 -2.69 5.51
N TRP A 105 7.49 -2.13 6.72
CA TRP A 105 7.39 -0.69 6.93
C TRP A 105 8.55 0.06 6.27
N ARG A 106 9.75 -0.46 6.43
CA ARG A 106 10.96 0.10 5.83
C ARG A 106 10.86 0.16 4.31
N ASP A 107 10.30 -0.90 3.72
CA ASP A 107 10.07 -0.95 2.28
C ASP A 107 9.07 0.14 1.84
N LEU A 108 8.00 0.32 2.59
CA LEU A 108 7.02 1.38 2.29
C LEU A 108 7.63 2.77 2.45
N TYR A 109 8.38 2.98 3.52
CA TYR A 109 9.02 4.27 3.78
C TYR A 109 10.07 4.62 2.71
N SER A 110 10.90 3.67 2.33
CA SER A 110 11.97 3.89 1.36
C SER A 110 11.43 4.24 -0.03
N ARG A 111 10.20 3.81 -0.33
CA ARG A 111 9.53 4.14 -1.60
C ARG A 111 8.67 5.40 -1.50
N GLY A 112 8.68 6.07 -0.37
CA GLY A 112 7.99 7.34 -0.20
C GLY A 112 6.49 7.23 0.02
N LEU A 113 5.98 6.05 0.42
CA LEU A 113 4.55 5.82 0.57
C LEU A 113 4.02 6.14 1.96
N VAL A 114 4.90 6.17 2.98
CA VAL A 114 4.56 6.59 4.33
C VAL A 114 5.53 7.67 4.79
N ASN A 115 5.08 8.50 5.74
CA ASN A 115 5.79 9.71 6.15
C ASN A 115 6.59 9.57 7.45
N THR A 116 6.56 8.41 8.08
CA THR A 116 7.18 8.17 9.38
C THR A 116 8.14 6.99 9.25
N ASP A 117 9.40 7.17 9.66
CA ASP A 117 10.43 6.14 9.47
C ASP A 117 10.35 4.99 10.47
N SER A 118 9.92 5.26 11.71
CA SER A 118 9.88 4.24 12.77
C SER A 118 8.46 3.97 13.26
N LEU A 119 8.17 2.68 13.47
CA LEU A 119 6.92 2.24 14.10
C LEU A 119 6.99 2.28 15.65
N HIS A 120 8.16 2.58 16.20
CA HIS A 120 8.42 2.38 17.65
C HIS A 120 8.57 3.66 18.47
N THR A 121 8.33 4.82 17.86
CA THR A 121 8.33 6.09 18.58
C THR A 121 7.05 6.20 19.39
N MET A 122 7.19 6.51 20.67
CA MET A 122 6.04 6.69 21.58
C MET A 122 5.30 7.97 21.26
N MET A 123 3.99 7.88 21.19
CA MET A 123 3.12 9.03 20.94
C MET A 123 1.76 8.84 21.61
N SER A 124 0.99 9.92 21.71
CA SER A 124 -0.36 9.90 22.28
C SER A 124 -1.34 9.15 21.37
N ASN A 125 -2.49 8.78 21.93
CA ASN A 125 -3.54 8.11 21.14
C ASN A 125 -3.94 8.93 19.92
N SER A 126 -4.03 10.26 20.02
CA SER A 126 -4.35 11.10 18.86
C SER A 126 -3.26 11.06 17.80
N GLY A 127 -1.99 10.99 18.21
CA GLY A 127 -0.87 10.80 17.29
C GLY A 127 -0.95 9.44 16.57
N LEU A 128 -1.35 8.40 17.30
CA LEU A 128 -1.49 7.05 16.75
C LEU A 128 -2.61 6.96 15.71
N SER A 129 -3.57 7.87 15.73
CA SER A 129 -4.71 7.90 14.82
C SER A 129 -4.47 8.79 13.59
N ALA A 130 -3.34 9.48 13.52
CA ALA A 130 -3.02 10.37 12.40
C ALA A 130 -2.64 9.56 11.15
N GLN A 131 -3.08 10.06 9.99
CA GLN A 131 -2.73 9.46 8.69
C GLN A 131 -1.21 9.43 8.51
N ARG A 132 -0.69 8.29 8.10
CA ARG A 132 0.75 8.11 7.86
C ARG A 132 1.11 7.91 6.39
N THR A 133 0.13 7.80 5.50
CA THR A 133 0.39 7.73 4.07
C THR A 133 0.70 9.11 3.52
N THR A 134 1.62 9.16 2.56
CA THR A 134 1.98 10.36 1.83
C THR A 134 0.98 10.60 0.68
N ASN A 135 1.08 11.74 0.00
CA ASN A 135 0.31 11.96 -1.22
C ASN A 135 0.59 10.86 -2.26
N LEU A 136 1.85 10.42 -2.39
CA LEU A 136 2.19 9.32 -3.29
C LEU A 136 1.53 8.02 -2.83
N GLY A 137 1.56 7.75 -1.53
CA GLY A 137 0.89 6.57 -0.96
C GLY A 137 -0.61 6.57 -1.22
N ASN A 138 -1.25 7.73 -1.06
CA ASN A 138 -2.68 7.88 -1.33
C ASN A 138 -3.00 7.68 -2.81
N ALA A 139 -2.17 8.23 -3.70
CA ALA A 139 -2.35 8.07 -5.14
C ALA A 139 -2.15 6.60 -5.55
N PHE A 140 -1.17 5.93 -4.97
CA PHE A 140 -0.94 4.51 -5.22
C PHE A 140 -2.15 3.66 -4.79
N LEU A 141 -2.65 3.89 -3.57
CA LEU A 141 -3.83 3.16 -3.07
C LEU A 141 -5.05 3.39 -3.97
N LYS A 142 -5.26 4.63 -4.41
CA LYS A 142 -6.37 4.94 -5.33
C LYS A 142 -6.24 4.18 -6.64
N PHE A 143 -5.02 4.03 -7.17
CA PHE A 143 -4.76 3.33 -8.43
C PHE A 143 -5.09 1.84 -8.34
N ILE A 144 -4.89 1.22 -7.19
CA ILE A 144 -5.11 -0.22 -7.00
C ILE A 144 -6.42 -0.56 -6.31
N GLU A 145 -7.26 0.44 -6.06
CA GLU A 145 -8.58 0.24 -5.46
C GLU A 145 -9.66 0.18 -6.53
N LYS A 146 -10.76 -0.48 -6.19
CA LYS A 146 -11.95 -0.52 -7.02
C LYS A 146 -12.64 0.84 -6.99
N THR A 147 -12.94 1.39 -8.15
CA THR A 147 -13.67 2.66 -8.30
C THR A 147 -15.11 2.44 -8.76
#